data_00188b4f2ecc5620648880cdfcbf3d7a
#
_entry.id   00188b4f2ecc5620648880cdfcbf3d7a
#
_cell.length_a   1.000
_cell.length_b   1.000
_cell.length_c   1.000
_cell.angle_alpha   90.00
_cell.angle_beta   90.00
_cell.angle_gamma   90.00
#
_symmetry.space_group_name_H-M   'P 1'
#
loop_
_entity.id
_entity.type
_entity.pdbx_description
1 polymer ?
#
loop_
_entity_poly.entity_id
_entity_poly.type
_entity_poly.pdbx_seq_one_letter_code
_entity_poly.pdbx_strand_id
1 'polypeptide(L)'
;LVGSEMCIRDRHSMADIPALFLSARDADADRLFGLGLGADDYLTKPFLTQELLLRIQRILQRCYRGELQRTAAKTLQLGQRTVYLADALVRLPDGTAQPLTATERALLQKLAENRGHIVTYDAVCEAVWGADYYGYENSLNVHIRHLREKIEPDPGHPQWLQTVRGIGYRLTGEV
;
A
#
# COMPACT_ATOMS: atom_id res chain seq x y z
N LEU A 1 -12.72 7.48 24.34
CA LEU A 1 -11.32 7.60 23.82
C LEU A 1 -10.46 6.33 24.02
N VAL A 2 -10.97 5.33 24.75
CA VAL A 2 -10.26 4.06 24.99
C VAL A 2 -10.52 3.03 23.88
N GLY A 3 -11.52 3.23 23.04
CA GLY A 3 -11.92 2.27 21.99
C GLY A 3 -11.07 2.31 20.72
N SER A 4 -10.41 3.43 20.40
CA SER A 4 -9.68 3.57 19.14
C SER A 4 -8.30 2.89 19.16
N GLU A 5 -7.61 2.92 20.30
CA GLU A 5 -6.29 2.29 20.41
C GLU A 5 -6.36 0.76 20.42
N MET A 6 -7.46 0.20 20.93
CA MET A 6 -7.66 -1.24 20.96
C MET A 6 -7.97 -1.83 19.57
N CYS A 7 -8.74 -1.11 18.76
CA CYS A 7 -8.99 -1.49 17.35
C CYS A 7 -7.73 -1.43 16.48
N ILE A 8 -6.81 -0.52 16.77
CA ILE A 8 -5.54 -0.33 16.06
C ILE A 8 -4.59 -1.51 16.36
N ARG A 9 -4.57 -1.99 17.60
CA ARG A 9 -3.69 -3.06 18.06
C ARG A 9 -4.05 -4.43 17.44
N ASP A 10 -5.34 -4.68 17.22
CA ASP A 10 -5.82 -5.94 16.65
C ASP A 10 -5.64 -6.03 15.12
N ARG A 11 -5.33 -4.92 14.45
CA ARG A 11 -5.19 -4.89 13.00
C ARG A 11 -4.00 -5.70 12.46
N HIS A 12 -2.95 -5.88 13.24
CA HIS A 12 -1.84 -6.76 12.81
C HIS A 12 -2.28 -8.21 12.58
N SER A 13 -3.37 -8.63 13.20
CA SER A 13 -3.98 -9.96 12.99
C SER A 13 -5.03 -9.98 11.85
N MET A 14 -5.42 -8.81 11.33
CA MET A 14 -6.47 -8.63 10.30
C MET A 14 -5.94 -7.89 9.06
N ALA A 15 -4.70 -8.15 8.66
CA ALA A 15 -4.04 -7.46 7.54
C ALA A 15 -4.82 -7.55 6.22
N ASP A 16 -5.65 -8.59 6.06
CA ASP A 16 -6.46 -8.82 4.86
C ASP A 16 -7.77 -8.01 4.82
N ILE A 17 -8.16 -7.37 5.94
CA ILE A 17 -9.39 -6.58 6.00
C ILE A 17 -9.05 -5.11 5.70
N PRO A 18 -9.62 -4.53 4.62
CA PRO A 18 -9.39 -3.13 4.32
C PRO A 18 -9.99 -2.22 5.39
N ALA A 19 -9.29 -1.14 5.71
CA ALA A 19 -9.73 -0.19 6.72
C ALA A 19 -9.64 1.25 6.22
N LEU A 20 -10.74 1.98 6.42
CA LEU A 20 -10.86 3.41 6.21
C LEU A 20 -10.99 4.11 7.55
N PHE A 21 -10.08 5.03 7.87
CA PHE A 21 -10.16 5.83 9.09
C PHE A 21 -10.96 7.11 8.87
N LEU A 22 -11.90 7.37 9.80
CA LEU A 22 -12.69 8.59 9.85
C LEU A 22 -12.29 9.39 11.11
N SER A 23 -11.65 10.54 10.95
CA SER A 23 -11.16 11.33 12.08
C SER A 23 -11.62 12.78 12.02
N ALA A 24 -11.80 13.39 13.20
CA ALA A 24 -12.01 14.84 13.34
C ALA A 24 -10.68 15.64 13.35
N ARG A 25 -9.54 14.95 13.32
CA ARG A 25 -8.22 15.56 13.31
C ARG A 25 -7.75 15.70 11.87
N ASP A 26 -7.42 16.90 11.47
CA ASP A 26 -7.01 17.31 10.14
C ASP A 26 -5.51 17.58 10.00
N ALA A 27 -4.76 17.47 11.11
CA ALA A 27 -3.31 17.61 11.07
C ALA A 27 -2.67 16.51 10.22
N ASP A 28 -1.75 16.88 9.35
CA ASP A 28 -1.01 15.94 8.48
C ASP A 28 -0.31 14.82 9.28
N ALA A 29 0.16 15.13 10.50
CA ALA A 29 0.76 14.16 11.39
C ALA A 29 -0.23 13.04 11.82
N ASP A 30 -1.50 13.38 12.07
CA ASP A 30 -2.54 12.41 12.45
C ASP A 30 -2.95 11.54 11.25
N ARG A 31 -2.96 12.09 10.03
CA ARG A 31 -3.18 11.34 8.78
C ARG A 31 -2.04 10.35 8.54
N LEU A 32 -0.80 10.81 8.67
CA LEU A 32 0.40 9.97 8.56
C LEU A 32 0.41 8.86 9.61
N PHE A 33 -0.01 9.16 10.83
CA PHE A 33 -0.12 8.17 11.90
C PHE A 33 -1.20 7.12 11.59
N GLY A 34 -2.40 7.53 11.15
CA GLY A 34 -3.49 6.61 10.79
C GLY A 34 -3.11 5.67 9.63
N LEU A 35 -2.47 6.21 8.59
CA LEU A 35 -1.93 5.42 7.47
C LEU A 35 -0.75 4.54 7.93
N GLY A 36 0.07 5.04 8.87
CA GLY A 36 1.17 4.32 9.50
C GLY A 36 0.73 3.05 10.23
N LEU A 37 -0.51 3.00 10.66
CA LEU A 37 -1.13 1.82 11.27
C LEU A 37 -1.68 0.81 10.25
N GLY A 38 -1.39 1.01 8.96
CA GLY A 38 -1.81 0.11 7.88
C GLY A 38 -3.23 0.37 7.36
N ALA A 39 -3.82 1.55 7.58
CA ALA A 39 -5.09 1.92 6.95
C ALA A 39 -4.93 2.00 5.42
N ASP A 40 -5.96 1.60 4.69
CA ASP A 40 -6.00 1.71 3.23
C ASP A 40 -6.32 3.13 2.77
N ASP A 41 -7.03 3.89 3.60
CA ASP A 41 -7.35 5.29 3.35
C ASP A 41 -7.74 6.01 4.64
N TYR A 42 -7.79 7.36 4.58
CA TYR A 42 -8.10 8.25 5.70
C TYR A 42 -8.99 9.38 5.22
N LEU A 43 -10.07 9.68 5.95
CA LEU A 43 -11.01 10.75 5.63
C LEU A 43 -11.24 11.64 6.87
N THR A 44 -11.06 12.97 6.70
CA THR A 44 -11.25 13.93 7.76
C THR A 44 -12.70 14.41 7.86
N LYS A 45 -13.20 14.61 9.06
CA LYS A 45 -14.49 15.25 9.33
C LYS A 45 -14.32 16.76 9.34
N PRO A 46 -15.29 17.54 8.76
CA PRO A 46 -16.51 17.08 8.08
C PRO A 46 -16.21 16.57 6.65
N PHE A 47 -16.92 15.54 6.22
CA PHE A 47 -16.81 14.98 4.87
C PHE A 47 -18.17 14.87 4.18
N LEU A 48 -18.19 14.86 2.87
CA LEU A 48 -19.39 14.60 2.08
C LEU A 48 -19.67 13.09 2.05
N THR A 49 -20.93 12.71 2.24
CA THR A 49 -21.33 11.29 2.16
C THR A 49 -20.94 10.65 0.82
N GLN A 50 -21.00 11.42 -0.26
CA GLN A 50 -20.58 10.95 -1.59
C GLN A 50 -19.08 10.63 -1.63
N GLU A 51 -18.24 11.44 -0.98
CA GLU A 51 -16.81 11.18 -0.89
C GLU A 51 -16.53 9.88 -0.13
N LEU A 52 -17.19 9.68 1.01
CA LEU A 52 -17.08 8.45 1.79
C LEU A 52 -17.46 7.23 0.94
N LEU A 53 -18.59 7.27 0.24
CA LEU A 53 -19.05 6.17 -0.61
C LEU A 53 -18.07 5.86 -1.74
N LEU A 54 -17.52 6.88 -2.41
CA LEU A 54 -16.52 6.71 -3.45
C LEU A 54 -15.25 6.02 -2.91
N ARG A 55 -14.76 6.44 -1.73
CA ARG A 55 -13.59 5.84 -1.09
C ARG A 55 -13.83 4.37 -0.72
N ILE A 56 -14.99 4.06 -0.14
CA ILE A 56 -15.39 2.67 0.17
C ILE A 56 -15.45 1.84 -1.11
N GLN A 57 -16.10 2.32 -2.17
CA GLN A 57 -16.20 1.60 -3.44
C GLN A 57 -14.82 1.29 -4.03
N ARG A 58 -13.86 2.23 -3.99
CA ARG A 58 -12.49 2.03 -4.46
C ARG A 58 -11.75 0.98 -3.65
N ILE A 59 -11.86 1.04 -2.32
CA ILE A 59 -11.27 0.04 -1.43
C ILE A 59 -11.82 -1.35 -1.77
N LEU A 60 -13.15 -1.49 -1.88
CA LEU A 60 -13.79 -2.76 -2.20
C LEU A 60 -13.40 -3.27 -3.59
N GLN A 61 -13.39 -2.42 -4.61
CA GLN A 61 -12.97 -2.80 -5.97
C GLN A 61 -11.53 -3.32 -5.98
N ARG A 62 -10.62 -2.70 -5.23
CA ARG A 62 -9.23 -3.14 -5.10
C ARG A 62 -9.13 -4.51 -4.44
N CYS A 63 -9.87 -4.74 -3.38
CA CYS A 63 -9.86 -6.00 -2.65
C CYS A 63 -10.47 -7.15 -3.45
N TYR A 64 -11.60 -6.92 -4.14
CA TYR A 64 -12.32 -7.96 -4.86
C TYR A 64 -11.85 -8.17 -6.30
N ARG A 65 -11.25 -7.18 -6.98
CA ARG A 65 -10.64 -7.40 -8.31
C ARG A 65 -9.46 -8.39 -8.26
N GLY A 66 -8.78 -8.52 -7.13
CA GLY A 66 -7.71 -9.49 -6.93
C GLY A 66 -8.17 -10.95 -7.01
N GLU A 67 -9.45 -11.24 -6.78
CA GLU A 67 -9.98 -12.62 -6.90
C GLU A 67 -10.23 -13.04 -8.35
N LEU A 68 -10.52 -12.11 -9.26
CA LEU A 68 -10.79 -12.40 -10.68
C LEU A 68 -9.51 -12.54 -11.54
N GLN A 69 -8.36 -12.11 -11.05
CA GLN A 69 -7.07 -12.22 -11.76
C GLN A 69 -6.10 -13.20 -11.08
N ARG A 70 -6.61 -14.34 -10.59
CA ARG A 70 -5.78 -15.46 -10.13
C ARG A 70 -5.10 -16.20 -11.29
N THR A 71 -4.54 -15.49 -12.24
CA THR A 71 -3.73 -16.10 -13.30
C THR A 71 -2.26 -15.77 -13.10
N ALA A 72 -1.51 -16.81 -12.77
CA ALA A 72 -0.07 -16.90 -12.54
C ALA A 72 0.40 -16.25 -11.21
N ALA A 73 0.76 -17.11 -10.27
CA ALA A 73 1.48 -16.76 -9.06
C ALA A 73 2.79 -16.02 -9.42
N LYS A 74 2.71 -14.69 -9.54
CA LYS A 74 3.90 -13.88 -9.76
C LYS A 74 4.63 -13.79 -8.43
N THR A 75 5.66 -14.60 -8.30
CA THR A 75 6.63 -14.49 -7.24
C THR A 75 7.72 -13.51 -7.68
N LEU A 76 8.07 -12.56 -6.80
CA LEU A 76 9.16 -11.64 -7.04
C LEU A 76 10.32 -11.99 -6.12
N GLN A 77 11.49 -12.21 -6.69
CA GLN A 77 12.71 -12.35 -5.92
C GLN A 77 13.36 -10.97 -5.78
N LEU A 78 13.59 -10.56 -4.53
CA LEU A 78 14.24 -9.30 -4.17
C LEU A 78 15.41 -9.62 -3.22
N GLY A 79 16.56 -9.94 -3.81
CA GLY A 79 17.70 -10.46 -3.08
C GLY A 79 17.32 -11.73 -2.30
N GLN A 80 17.45 -11.72 -0.97
CA GLN A 80 17.10 -12.86 -0.11
C GLN A 80 15.62 -12.87 0.34
N ARG A 81 14.80 -11.91 -0.11
CA ARG A 81 13.36 -11.84 0.18
C ARG A 81 12.55 -12.35 -1.00
N THR A 82 11.49 -13.07 -0.71
CA THR A 82 10.58 -13.58 -1.72
C THR A 82 9.20 -12.99 -1.49
N VAL A 83 8.64 -12.32 -2.49
CA VAL A 83 7.30 -11.75 -2.44
C VAL A 83 6.34 -12.65 -3.19
N TYR A 84 5.30 -13.09 -2.52
CA TYR A 84 4.17 -13.85 -3.08
C TYR A 84 3.00 -12.89 -3.27
N LEU A 85 2.86 -12.32 -4.48
CA LEU A 85 1.82 -11.32 -4.76
C LEU A 85 0.40 -11.90 -4.66
N ALA A 86 0.23 -13.19 -5.00
CA ALA A 86 -1.06 -13.85 -4.88
C ALA A 86 -1.53 -13.96 -3.42
N ASP A 87 -0.59 -14.29 -2.53
CA ASP A 87 -0.85 -14.52 -1.11
C ASP A 87 -0.70 -13.22 -0.27
N ALA A 88 -0.35 -12.10 -0.92
CA ALA A 88 -0.04 -10.84 -0.26
C ALA A 88 0.99 -10.97 0.89
N LEU A 89 2.07 -11.71 0.65
CA LEU A 89 3.08 -12.06 1.65
C LEU A 89 4.49 -11.74 1.17
N VAL A 90 5.33 -11.28 2.09
CA VAL A 90 6.78 -11.17 1.91
C VAL A 90 7.45 -12.16 2.86
N ARG A 91 8.22 -13.11 2.32
CA ARG A 91 9.05 -14.01 3.12
C ARG A 91 10.43 -13.43 3.30
N LEU A 92 10.86 -13.29 4.54
CA LEU A 92 12.17 -12.78 4.93
C LEU A 92 13.24 -13.90 4.94
N PRO A 93 14.53 -13.55 4.95
CA PRO A 93 15.64 -14.52 4.97
C PRO A 93 15.63 -15.45 6.18
N ASP A 94 15.09 -15.00 7.31
CA ASP A 94 14.95 -15.79 8.55
C ASP A 94 13.76 -16.76 8.52
N GLY A 95 13.01 -16.81 7.40
CA GLY A 95 11.84 -17.65 7.21
C GLY A 95 10.54 -17.04 7.74
N THR A 96 10.58 -15.89 8.41
CA THR A 96 9.37 -15.18 8.83
C THR A 96 8.61 -14.61 7.63
N ALA A 97 7.29 -14.46 7.78
CA ALA A 97 6.44 -13.90 6.75
C ALA A 97 5.78 -12.61 7.24
N GLN A 98 5.79 -11.59 6.40
CA GLN A 98 5.14 -10.31 6.66
C GLN A 98 3.99 -10.11 5.66
N PRO A 99 2.76 -9.83 6.11
CA PRO A 99 1.64 -9.58 5.21
C PRO A 99 1.78 -8.21 4.54
N LEU A 100 1.33 -8.15 3.28
CA LEU A 100 1.12 -6.91 2.55
C LEU A 100 -0.34 -6.48 2.71
N THR A 101 -0.57 -5.19 2.95
CA THR A 101 -1.92 -4.63 2.85
C THR A 101 -2.40 -4.65 1.39
N ALA A 102 -3.71 -4.49 1.17
CA ALA A 102 -4.27 -4.45 -0.18
C ALA A 102 -3.65 -3.33 -1.03
N THR A 103 -3.37 -2.17 -0.40
CA THR A 103 -2.70 -1.03 -1.05
C THR A 103 -1.26 -1.34 -1.41
N GLU A 104 -0.48 -1.89 -0.47
CA GLU A 104 0.91 -2.27 -0.70
C GLU A 104 1.04 -3.34 -1.80
N ARG A 105 0.13 -4.33 -1.81
CA ARG A 105 0.06 -5.34 -2.85
C ARG A 105 -0.22 -4.72 -4.21
N ALA A 106 -1.21 -3.81 -4.32
CA ALA A 106 -1.55 -3.15 -5.57
C ALA A 106 -0.40 -2.29 -6.10
N LEU A 107 0.27 -1.54 -5.22
CA LEU A 107 1.48 -0.76 -5.54
C LEU A 107 2.57 -1.66 -6.10
N LEU A 108 2.90 -2.72 -5.38
CA LEU A 108 3.98 -3.61 -5.77
C LEU A 108 3.66 -4.37 -7.05
N GLN A 109 2.40 -4.77 -7.26
CA GLN A 109 1.94 -5.41 -8.49
C GLN A 109 2.13 -4.48 -9.69
N LYS A 110 1.68 -3.21 -9.59
CA LYS A 110 1.84 -2.22 -10.67
C LYS A 110 3.31 -2.00 -11.03
N LEU A 111 4.16 -1.90 -10.02
CA LEU A 111 5.60 -1.72 -10.20
C LEU A 111 6.27 -2.97 -10.78
N ALA A 112 5.84 -4.16 -10.37
CA ALA A 112 6.34 -5.43 -10.88
C ALA A 112 5.98 -5.69 -12.34
N GLU A 113 4.79 -5.28 -12.75
CA GLU A 113 4.35 -5.33 -14.16
C GLU A 113 5.20 -4.43 -15.06
N ASN A 114 5.79 -3.39 -14.50
CA ASN A 114 6.66 -2.43 -15.18
C ASN A 114 8.11 -2.50 -14.68
N ARG A 115 8.57 -3.66 -14.25
CA ARG A 115 9.89 -3.85 -13.66
C ARG A 115 11.01 -3.32 -14.56
N GLY A 116 11.96 -2.60 -13.97
CA GLY A 116 13.06 -1.94 -14.67
C GLY A 116 12.69 -0.58 -15.28
N HIS A 117 11.40 -0.30 -15.47
CA HIS A 117 10.93 0.97 -16.04
C HIS A 117 10.44 1.91 -14.93
N ILE A 118 10.41 3.20 -15.24
CA ILE A 118 9.85 4.21 -14.34
C ILE A 118 8.33 4.21 -14.48
N VAL A 119 7.61 4.09 -13.37
CA VAL A 119 6.18 4.29 -13.29
C VAL A 119 5.94 5.65 -12.65
N THR A 120 5.22 6.53 -13.35
CA THR A 120 4.96 7.89 -12.87
C THR A 120 4.10 7.89 -11.62
N TYR A 121 4.17 8.98 -10.82
CA TYR A 121 3.32 9.12 -9.63
C TYR A 121 1.84 8.94 -9.98
N ASP A 122 1.39 9.58 -11.07
CA ASP A 122 0.01 9.48 -11.56
C ASP A 122 -0.38 8.05 -11.91
N ALA A 123 0.47 7.34 -12.66
CA ALA A 123 0.19 5.96 -13.06
C ALA A 123 0.16 4.99 -11.87
N VAL A 124 0.94 5.26 -10.82
CA VAL A 124 0.90 4.50 -9.56
C VAL A 124 -0.37 4.82 -8.80
N CYS A 125 -0.70 6.11 -8.63
CA CYS A 125 -1.91 6.54 -7.93
C CYS A 125 -3.17 6.03 -8.63
N GLU A 126 -3.26 6.15 -9.94
CA GLU A 126 -4.38 5.65 -10.73
C GLU A 126 -4.57 4.14 -10.58
N ALA A 127 -3.48 3.37 -10.60
CA ALA A 127 -3.55 1.92 -10.44
C ALA A 127 -4.08 1.49 -9.06
N VAL A 128 -3.81 2.28 -8.03
CA VAL A 128 -4.18 1.97 -6.64
C VAL A 128 -5.52 2.57 -6.26
N TRP A 129 -5.77 3.82 -6.62
CA TRP A 129 -6.96 4.56 -6.18
C TRP A 129 -7.95 4.89 -7.29
N GLY A 130 -7.62 4.58 -8.55
CA GLY A 130 -8.45 4.86 -9.73
C GLY A 130 -8.24 6.27 -10.29
N ALA A 131 -8.97 6.63 -11.36
CA ALA A 131 -8.75 7.84 -12.14
C ALA A 131 -8.92 9.17 -11.36
N ASP A 132 -9.74 9.16 -10.30
CA ASP A 132 -9.97 10.36 -9.47
C ASP A 132 -9.13 10.34 -8.19
N TYR A 133 -7.83 10.06 -8.27
CA TYR A 133 -6.91 9.89 -7.14
C TYR A 133 -6.47 11.19 -6.45
N TYR A 134 -6.98 12.34 -6.83
CA TYR A 134 -6.58 13.64 -6.30
C TYR A 134 -6.65 13.67 -4.76
N GLY A 135 -5.56 14.15 -4.13
CA GLY A 135 -5.41 14.21 -2.67
C GLY A 135 -4.81 12.96 -2.02
N TYR A 136 -4.40 11.95 -2.81
CA TYR A 136 -3.74 10.74 -2.31
C TYR A 136 -2.20 10.77 -2.37
N GLU A 137 -1.59 11.84 -2.88
CA GLU A 137 -0.15 11.96 -3.09
C GLU A 137 0.63 11.80 -1.77
N ASN A 138 0.10 12.39 -0.67
CA ASN A 138 0.69 12.21 0.66
C ASN A 138 0.55 10.77 1.17
N SER A 139 -0.57 10.12 0.86
CA SER A 139 -0.82 8.72 1.24
C SER A 139 0.13 7.78 0.50
N LEU A 140 0.45 8.06 -0.78
CA LEU A 140 1.38 7.27 -1.56
C LEU A 140 2.75 7.15 -0.89
N ASN A 141 3.31 8.27 -0.42
CA ASN A 141 4.62 8.28 0.23
C ASN A 141 4.66 7.38 1.48
N VAL A 142 3.57 7.36 2.26
CA VAL A 142 3.46 6.51 3.46
C VAL A 142 3.45 5.03 3.07
N HIS A 143 2.65 4.65 2.08
CA HIS A 143 2.57 3.27 1.62
C HIS A 143 3.88 2.80 0.99
N ILE A 144 4.56 3.65 0.24
CA ILE A 144 5.90 3.37 -0.31
C ILE A 144 6.92 3.14 0.82
N ARG A 145 6.87 3.95 1.89
CA ARG A 145 7.74 3.76 3.06
C ARG A 145 7.49 2.41 3.71
N HIS A 146 6.23 2.07 4.01
CA HIS A 146 5.89 0.79 4.63
C HIS A 146 6.23 -0.41 3.73
N LEU A 147 6.05 -0.26 2.42
CA LEU A 147 6.44 -1.28 1.48
C LEU A 147 7.95 -1.51 1.52
N ARG A 148 8.75 -0.43 1.58
CA ARG A 148 10.21 -0.53 1.74
C ARG A 148 10.61 -1.24 3.04
N GLU A 149 9.95 -0.93 4.15
CA GLU A 149 10.19 -1.59 5.45
C GLU A 149 10.04 -3.12 5.34
N LYS A 150 9.17 -3.61 4.45
CA LYS A 150 8.93 -5.04 4.22
C LYS A 150 9.87 -5.67 3.19
N ILE A 151 10.17 -4.97 2.10
CA ILE A 151 10.90 -5.56 0.98
C ILE A 151 12.40 -5.23 0.96
N GLU A 152 12.84 -4.08 1.49
CA GLU A 152 14.24 -3.63 1.46
C GLU A 152 15.05 -4.14 2.65
N PRO A 153 16.34 -4.43 2.48
CA PRO A 153 17.25 -4.69 3.62
C PRO A 153 17.42 -3.46 4.50
N ASP A 154 17.58 -2.29 3.87
CA ASP A 154 17.65 -0.97 4.48
C ASP A 154 16.62 -0.04 3.83
N PRO A 155 15.49 0.24 4.49
CA PRO A 155 14.46 1.12 3.96
C PRO A 155 14.92 2.55 3.69
N GLY A 156 15.96 3.02 4.41
CA GLY A 156 16.57 4.34 4.24
C GLY A 156 17.39 4.47 2.96
N HIS A 157 17.96 3.35 2.49
CA HIS A 157 18.76 3.25 1.27
C HIS A 157 18.18 2.17 0.33
N PRO A 158 17.02 2.42 -0.28
CA PRO A 158 16.29 1.41 -1.03
C PRO A 158 17.05 0.99 -2.29
N GLN A 159 17.27 -0.32 -2.44
CA GLN A 159 17.95 -0.93 -3.57
C GLN A 159 16.97 -1.30 -4.68
N TRP A 160 15.80 -1.81 -4.31
CA TRP A 160 14.83 -2.34 -5.26
C TRP A 160 13.73 -1.34 -5.59
N LEU A 161 13.11 -0.69 -4.60
CA LEU A 161 12.05 0.29 -4.80
C LEU A 161 12.63 1.71 -4.76
N GLN A 162 13.12 2.17 -5.89
CA GLN A 162 13.80 3.45 -6.03
C GLN A 162 12.83 4.58 -6.32
N THR A 163 13.08 5.77 -5.72
CA THR A 163 12.40 7.01 -6.10
C THR A 163 13.16 7.68 -7.23
N VAL A 164 12.47 7.98 -8.32
CA VAL A 164 12.95 8.84 -9.39
C VAL A 164 12.35 10.23 -9.16
N ARG A 165 13.16 11.13 -8.60
CA ARG A 165 12.70 12.46 -8.15
C ARG A 165 11.97 13.21 -9.26
N GLY A 166 10.80 13.76 -8.93
CA GLY A 166 9.95 14.52 -9.84
C GLY A 166 9.21 13.69 -10.88
N ILE A 167 9.40 12.36 -10.95
CA ILE A 167 8.80 11.51 -11.98
C ILE A 167 7.95 10.39 -11.37
N GLY A 168 8.49 9.58 -10.48
CA GLY A 168 7.79 8.43 -9.95
C GLY A 168 8.69 7.42 -9.25
N TYR A 169 8.37 6.14 -9.42
CA TYR A 169 9.10 5.03 -8.80
C TYR A 169 9.55 4.01 -9.84
N ARG A 170 10.58 3.27 -9.50
CA ARG A 170 11.10 2.16 -10.30
C ARG A 170 11.38 0.97 -9.40
N LEU A 171 10.86 -0.19 -9.77
CA LEU A 171 11.22 -1.46 -9.13
C LEU A 171 12.36 -2.10 -9.93
N THR A 172 13.49 -2.29 -9.26
CA THR A 172 14.67 -3.01 -9.78
C THR A 172 14.75 -4.41 -9.15
N GLY A 173 15.76 -5.19 -9.48
CA GLY A 173 16.00 -6.52 -8.93
C GLY A 173 16.09 -7.59 -10.02
N GLU A 174 16.64 -8.76 -9.70
CA GLU A 174 16.80 -9.86 -10.65
C GLU A 174 15.46 -10.55 -10.97
N VAL A 175 15.39 -11.10 -12.19
CA VAL A 175 14.30 -11.98 -12.65
C VAL A 175 14.53 -13.37 -12.10
#